data_b1668ed4602c7adad91123ed90af5d51
#
_entry.id   b1668ed4602c7adad91123ed90af5d51
#
_cell.length_a   1.000
_cell.length_b   1.000
_cell.length_c   1.000
_cell.angle_alpha   90.00
_cell.angle_beta   90.00
_cell.angle_gamma   90.00
#
_symmetry.space_group_name_H-M   'P 1'
#
loop_
_entity.id
_entity.type
_entity.pdbx_description
1 polymer ?
#
loop_
_entity_poly.entity_id
_entity_poly.type
_entity_poly.pdbx_seq_one_letter_code
_entity_poly.pdbx_strand_id
1 'polypeptide(L)'
;VKRAYPVGLLIISLMLWILLEKGEKTTREVNLPFQELKGVRINTESSKGEVWRLEASRVVIDNNDRATIYDVTFRSELRRISLKAPRGIYEITTGDAEVMDGVIIKLPDGSTGEVESLRIERGKIKSDAPVVLEKDNMKITGKGIVTDELGNLKILRDVRVELK
;
A
#
# COMPACT_ATOMS: atom_id res chain seq x y z
N VAL A 1 13.87 24.31 10.88
CA VAL A 1 13.59 23.58 9.63
C VAL A 1 13.67 22.09 9.92
N LYS A 2 12.53 21.47 10.16
CA LYS A 2 12.48 20.02 10.26
C LYS A 2 12.70 19.44 8.87
N ARG A 3 13.87 18.88 8.64
CA ARG A 3 14.16 18.11 7.44
C ARG A 3 13.29 16.85 7.51
N ALA A 4 12.22 16.82 6.72
CA ALA A 4 11.52 15.59 6.44
C ALA A 4 12.47 14.70 5.63
N TYR A 5 13.10 13.74 6.29
CA TYR A 5 13.81 12.69 5.57
C TYR A 5 12.75 11.88 4.81
N PRO A 6 12.90 11.70 3.51
CA PRO A 6 11.93 10.95 2.76
C PRO A 6 11.86 9.53 3.36
N VAL A 7 10.66 9.10 3.65
CA VAL A 7 10.34 7.77 4.21
C VAL A 7 11.00 6.66 3.38
N GLY A 8 11.22 6.92 2.08
CA GLY A 8 11.97 6.04 1.18
C GLY A 8 13.40 5.72 1.63
N LEU A 9 14.08 6.68 2.26
CA LEU A 9 15.47 6.48 2.71
C LEU A 9 15.54 5.52 3.91
N LEU A 10 14.52 5.51 4.76
CA LEU A 10 14.44 4.63 5.92
C LEU A 10 14.13 3.18 5.49
N ILE A 11 13.32 3.02 4.46
CA ILE A 11 12.98 1.70 3.89
C ILE A 11 14.18 1.13 3.15
N ILE A 12 14.91 1.97 2.40
CA ILE A 12 16.16 1.58 1.73
C ILE A 12 17.20 1.15 2.78
N SER A 13 17.33 1.90 3.86
CA SER A 13 18.25 1.58 4.96
C SER A 13 17.87 0.26 5.65
N LEU A 14 16.59 0.03 5.87
CA LEU A 14 16.09 -1.21 6.49
C LEU A 14 16.23 -2.41 5.55
N MET A 15 15.92 -2.24 4.26
CA MET A 15 16.14 -3.27 3.25
C MET A 15 17.63 -3.56 3.06
N LEU A 16 18.47 -2.54 3.03
CA LEU A 16 19.92 -2.71 2.97
C LEU A 16 20.46 -3.41 4.22
N TRP A 17 19.91 -3.11 5.38
CA TRP A 17 20.33 -3.73 6.62
C TRP A 17 19.94 -5.21 6.71
N ILE A 18 18.73 -5.56 6.28
CA ILE A 18 18.26 -6.96 6.16
C ILE A 18 19.11 -7.74 5.12
N LEU A 19 19.52 -7.08 4.04
CA LEU A 19 20.40 -7.66 3.03
C LEU A 19 21.83 -7.83 3.55
N LEU A 20 22.31 -6.92 4.40
CA LEU A 20 23.65 -6.98 4.99
C LEU A 20 23.74 -8.02 6.14
N GLU A 21 22.68 -8.21 6.92
CA GLU A 21 22.68 -9.26 7.97
C GLU A 21 22.66 -10.70 7.43
N LYS A 22 22.20 -10.89 6.19
CA LYS A 22 22.29 -12.20 5.51
C LYS A 22 23.55 -12.38 4.66
N GLY A 23 24.49 -11.44 4.71
CA GLY A 23 25.63 -11.33 3.82
C GLY A 23 26.91 -12.03 4.27
N GLU A 24 26.87 -12.97 5.19
CA GLU A 24 28.03 -13.84 5.43
C GLU A 24 27.76 -15.25 4.90
N LYS A 25 28.04 -15.49 3.66
CA LYS A 25 28.81 -16.62 3.11
C LYS A 25 28.65 -16.73 1.59
N THR A 26 29.79 -16.70 0.95
CA THR A 26 30.12 -17.18 -0.39
C THR A 26 29.93 -16.19 -1.52
N THR A 27 31.01 -15.53 -1.88
CA THR A 27 31.38 -14.97 -3.17
C THR A 27 31.06 -15.92 -4.33
N ARG A 28 29.85 -15.82 -4.82
CA ARG A 28 29.52 -16.01 -6.23
C ARG A 28 28.56 -14.90 -6.54
N GLU A 29 29.04 -13.88 -7.24
CA GLU A 29 28.20 -12.92 -7.92
C GLU A 29 27.36 -13.67 -8.96
N VAL A 30 26.31 -14.32 -8.49
CA VAL A 30 25.19 -14.64 -9.35
C VAL A 30 24.44 -13.34 -9.44
N ASN A 31 24.65 -12.61 -10.52
CA ASN A 31 23.86 -11.45 -10.88
C ASN A 31 22.43 -11.94 -11.17
N LEU A 32 21.69 -12.24 -10.11
CA LEU A 32 20.28 -12.55 -10.21
C LEU A 32 19.57 -11.22 -10.56
N PRO A 33 18.81 -11.17 -11.65
CA PRO A 33 18.13 -9.95 -12.09
C PRO A 33 17.03 -9.50 -11.13
N PHE A 34 16.74 -10.27 -10.08
CA PHE A 34 15.74 -9.98 -9.08
C PHE A 34 16.09 -10.64 -7.75
N GLN A 35 15.64 -10.04 -6.67
CA GLN A 35 15.70 -10.61 -5.32
C GLN A 35 14.30 -10.92 -4.86
N GLU A 36 14.12 -12.07 -4.22
CA GLU A 36 12.86 -12.52 -3.67
C GLU A 36 12.93 -12.60 -2.15
N LEU A 37 11.96 -12.00 -1.48
CA LEU A 37 11.77 -12.06 -0.04
C LEU A 37 10.41 -12.68 0.26
N LYS A 38 10.32 -13.50 1.30
CA LYS A 38 9.08 -14.14 1.76
C LYS A 38 8.69 -13.64 3.14
N GLY A 39 7.37 -13.47 3.37
CA GLY A 39 6.84 -13.10 4.67
C GLY A 39 7.32 -11.73 5.14
N VAL A 40 7.19 -10.71 4.29
CA VAL A 40 7.69 -9.36 4.55
C VAL A 40 6.68 -8.57 5.37
N ARG A 41 7.17 -7.91 6.42
CA ARG A 41 6.42 -6.95 7.22
C ARG A 41 7.19 -5.65 7.30
N ILE A 42 6.56 -4.56 6.92
CA ILE A 42 7.14 -3.21 6.95
C ILE A 42 6.24 -2.31 7.78
N ASN A 43 6.82 -1.63 8.76
CA ASN A 43 6.15 -0.57 9.51
C ASN A 43 6.76 0.76 9.09
N THR A 44 5.91 1.69 8.71
CA THR A 44 6.32 3.06 8.38
C THR A 44 5.62 4.03 9.31
N GLU A 45 6.37 5.00 9.81
CA GLU A 45 5.85 6.06 10.65
C GLU A 45 5.85 7.37 9.87
N SER A 46 4.70 8.04 9.79
CA SER A 46 4.61 9.36 9.20
C SER A 46 5.18 10.42 10.14
N SER A 47 5.47 11.62 9.61
CA SER A 47 5.91 12.77 10.39
C SER A 47 4.91 13.21 11.50
N LYS A 48 3.67 12.75 11.40
CA LYS A 48 2.58 13.00 12.37
C LYS A 48 2.40 11.86 13.38
N GLY A 49 3.33 10.90 13.43
CA GLY A 49 3.26 9.74 14.32
C GLY A 49 2.28 8.65 13.88
N GLU A 50 1.74 8.74 12.65
CA GLU A 50 0.88 7.71 12.11
C GLU A 50 1.70 6.51 11.64
N VAL A 51 1.37 5.33 12.14
CA VAL A 51 2.03 4.07 11.78
C VAL A 51 1.20 3.34 10.73
N TRP A 52 1.81 3.08 9.59
CA TRP A 52 1.29 2.21 8.56
C TRP A 52 2.04 0.89 8.58
N ARG A 53 1.29 -0.20 8.50
CA ARG A 53 1.83 -1.55 8.42
C ARG A 53 1.50 -2.16 7.07
N LEU A 54 2.55 -2.55 6.35
CA LEU A 54 2.44 -3.33 5.13
C LEU A 54 2.90 -4.76 5.41
N GLU A 55 2.10 -5.72 5.03
CA GLU A 55 2.42 -7.14 5.06
C GLU A 55 2.26 -7.72 3.67
N ALA A 56 3.22 -8.51 3.24
CA ALA A 56 3.18 -9.21 1.96
C ALA A 56 3.70 -10.64 2.12
N SER A 57 3.09 -11.60 1.44
CA SER A 57 3.56 -12.98 1.45
C SER A 57 4.88 -13.14 0.70
N ARG A 58 5.06 -12.37 -0.36
CA ARG A 58 6.24 -12.39 -1.21
C ARG A 58 6.53 -11.01 -1.80
N VAL A 59 7.78 -10.66 -1.88
CA VAL A 59 8.28 -9.44 -2.52
C VAL A 59 9.37 -9.83 -3.50
N VAL A 60 9.26 -9.38 -4.73
CA VAL A 60 10.25 -9.57 -5.79
C VAL A 60 10.79 -8.20 -6.19
N ILE A 61 12.07 -7.99 -5.96
CA ILE A 61 12.76 -6.73 -6.30
C ILE A 61 13.43 -6.90 -7.66
N ASP A 62 13.12 -6.03 -8.60
CA ASP A 62 13.77 -5.97 -9.90
C ASP A 62 14.92 -4.95 -9.95
N ASN A 63 15.63 -4.89 -11.09
CA ASN A 63 16.78 -3.98 -11.26
C ASN A 63 16.41 -2.50 -11.41
N ASN A 64 15.11 -2.14 -11.42
CA ASN A 64 14.61 -0.80 -11.67
C ASN A 64 14.07 -0.10 -10.40
N ASP A 65 14.57 -0.46 -9.24
CA ASP A 65 14.11 0.07 -7.94
C ASP A 65 12.60 -0.11 -7.69
N ARG A 66 12.04 -1.12 -8.32
CA ARG A 66 10.65 -1.54 -8.14
C ARG A 66 10.59 -2.88 -7.44
N ALA A 67 9.62 -3.03 -6.58
CA ALA A 67 9.27 -4.31 -5.99
C ALA A 67 7.84 -4.69 -6.40
N THR A 68 7.67 -5.93 -6.85
CA THR A 68 6.33 -6.53 -6.98
C THR A 68 6.01 -7.23 -5.69
N ILE A 69 4.88 -6.89 -5.10
CA ILE A 69 4.41 -7.41 -3.81
C ILE A 69 3.14 -8.25 -4.03
N TYR A 70 3.07 -9.37 -3.33
CA TYR A 70 1.98 -10.34 -3.45
C TYR A 70 1.27 -10.55 -2.11
N ASP A 71 -0.04 -10.75 -2.18
CA ASP A 71 -0.92 -10.93 -1.02
C ASP A 71 -0.72 -9.80 0.01
N VAL A 72 -0.94 -8.59 -0.45
CA VAL A 72 -0.65 -7.36 0.29
C VAL A 72 -1.77 -7.06 1.25
N THR A 73 -1.41 -6.76 2.49
CA THR A 73 -2.29 -6.12 3.46
C THR A 73 -1.63 -4.82 3.92
N PHE A 74 -2.36 -3.75 3.82
CA PHE A 74 -1.93 -2.42 4.23
C PHE A 74 -2.87 -1.89 5.30
N ARG A 75 -2.37 -1.51 6.47
CA ARG A 75 -3.18 -1.07 7.61
C ARG A 75 -2.66 0.22 8.22
N SER A 76 -3.58 1.13 8.52
CA SER A 76 -3.36 2.23 9.44
C SER A 76 -4.15 2.01 10.72
N GLU A 77 -3.48 1.87 11.84
CA GLU A 77 -4.14 1.69 13.14
C GLU A 77 -4.83 2.98 13.59
N LEU A 78 -4.22 4.12 13.33
CA LEU A 78 -4.79 5.41 13.70
C LEU A 78 -6.08 5.71 12.95
N ARG A 79 -6.10 5.50 11.65
CA ARG A 79 -7.27 5.73 10.80
C ARG A 79 -8.24 4.56 10.74
N ARG A 80 -7.83 3.40 11.24
CA ARG A 80 -8.58 2.14 11.20
C ARG A 80 -8.99 1.73 9.77
N ILE A 81 -8.14 2.04 8.81
CA ILE A 81 -8.31 1.66 7.41
C ILE A 81 -7.45 0.45 7.14
N SER A 82 -8.01 -0.53 6.44
CA SER A 82 -7.32 -1.71 5.96
C SER A 82 -7.55 -1.90 4.48
N LEU A 83 -6.47 -2.16 3.75
CA LEU A 83 -6.49 -2.50 2.32
C LEU A 83 -5.94 -3.91 2.14
N LYS A 84 -6.59 -4.70 1.30
CA LYS A 84 -6.08 -6.01 0.85
C LYS A 84 -6.10 -6.09 -0.65
N ALA A 85 -5.01 -6.57 -1.24
CA ALA A 85 -4.91 -6.79 -2.67
C ALA A 85 -4.07 -8.03 -2.98
N PRO A 86 -4.36 -8.75 -4.07
CA PRO A 86 -3.55 -9.90 -4.49
C PRO A 86 -2.15 -9.52 -4.92
N ARG A 87 -1.98 -8.32 -5.48
CA ARG A 87 -0.72 -7.86 -6.04
C ARG A 87 -0.57 -6.35 -5.91
N GLY A 88 0.66 -5.89 -5.84
CA GLY A 88 1.01 -4.49 -5.89
C GLY A 88 2.39 -4.25 -6.47
N ILE A 89 2.65 -3.00 -6.81
CA ILE A 89 3.95 -2.51 -7.24
C ILE A 89 4.37 -1.42 -6.26
N TYR A 90 5.56 -1.54 -5.73
CA TYR A 90 6.14 -0.60 -4.78
C TYR A 90 7.36 0.08 -5.41
N GLU A 91 7.36 1.40 -5.42
CA GLU A 91 8.51 2.21 -5.84
C GLU A 91 9.41 2.47 -4.63
N ILE A 92 10.58 1.85 -4.62
CA ILE A 92 11.49 1.88 -3.47
C ILE A 92 12.02 3.31 -3.24
N THR A 93 12.25 4.06 -4.30
CA THR A 93 12.82 5.42 -4.22
C THR A 93 11.85 6.46 -3.70
N THR A 94 10.57 6.35 -4.02
CA THR A 94 9.53 7.33 -3.65
C THR A 94 8.68 6.90 -2.48
N GLY A 95 8.59 5.59 -2.22
CA GLY A 95 7.68 5.00 -1.25
C GLY A 95 6.22 4.93 -1.73
N ASP A 96 5.98 5.21 -3.01
CA ASP A 96 4.66 5.11 -3.59
C ASP A 96 4.33 3.65 -3.92
N ALA A 97 3.07 3.31 -3.82
CA ALA A 97 2.58 1.97 -4.12
C ALA A 97 1.34 2.02 -5.00
N GLU A 98 1.20 1.01 -5.83
CA GLU A 98 -0.01 0.72 -6.57
C GLU A 98 -0.44 -0.70 -6.26
N VAL A 99 -1.65 -0.87 -5.75
CA VAL A 99 -2.24 -2.18 -5.47
C VAL A 99 -3.34 -2.46 -6.49
N MET A 100 -3.44 -3.70 -6.93
CA MET A 100 -4.25 -4.06 -8.09
C MET A 100 -4.83 -5.47 -8.00
N ASP A 101 -5.60 -5.83 -9.02
CA ASP A 101 -6.27 -7.13 -9.18
C ASP A 101 -7.40 -7.38 -8.18
N GLY A 102 -8.12 -6.31 -7.83
CA GLY A 102 -9.23 -6.36 -6.90
C GLY A 102 -8.82 -6.01 -5.47
N VAL A 103 -8.95 -4.75 -5.12
CA VAL A 103 -8.59 -4.22 -3.81
C VAL A 103 -9.83 -4.17 -2.93
N ILE A 104 -9.72 -4.74 -1.74
CA ILE A 104 -10.76 -4.68 -0.71
C ILE A 104 -10.33 -3.66 0.34
N ILE A 105 -11.21 -2.69 0.58
CA ILE A 105 -11.02 -1.63 1.56
C ILE A 105 -11.98 -1.84 2.73
N LYS A 106 -11.48 -1.81 3.94
CA LYS A 106 -12.29 -1.75 5.17
C LYS A 106 -12.12 -0.40 5.82
N LEU A 107 -13.24 0.30 6.02
CA LEU A 107 -13.28 1.61 6.63
C LEU A 107 -13.65 1.53 8.12
N PRO A 108 -13.33 2.57 8.92
CA PRO A 108 -13.58 2.56 10.36
C PRO A 108 -15.06 2.51 10.75
N ASP A 109 -15.96 2.94 9.86
CA ASP A 109 -17.41 2.91 10.07
C ASP A 109 -18.05 1.53 9.79
N GLY A 110 -17.23 0.52 9.46
CA GLY A 110 -17.67 -0.83 9.10
C GLY A 110 -18.02 -1.03 7.63
N SER A 111 -17.92 0.03 6.81
CA SER A 111 -18.08 -0.09 5.36
C SER A 111 -16.98 -0.95 4.74
N THR A 112 -17.35 -1.71 3.72
CA THR A 112 -16.41 -2.46 2.89
C THR A 112 -16.48 -1.95 1.47
N GLY A 113 -15.33 -1.63 0.89
CA GLY A 113 -15.22 -1.17 -0.48
C GLY A 113 -14.48 -2.18 -1.36
N GLU A 114 -14.82 -2.18 -2.64
CA GLU A 114 -14.09 -2.89 -3.69
C GLU A 114 -13.74 -1.92 -4.80
N VAL A 115 -12.51 -1.99 -5.24
CA VAL A 115 -11.99 -1.22 -6.37
C VAL A 115 -10.93 -2.04 -7.08
N GLU A 116 -10.83 -1.91 -8.39
CA GLU A 116 -9.89 -2.72 -9.18
C GLU A 116 -8.43 -2.43 -8.83
N SER A 117 -8.10 -1.17 -8.70
CA SER A 117 -6.74 -0.71 -8.39
C SER A 117 -6.75 0.59 -7.59
N LEU A 118 -5.72 0.78 -6.80
CA LEU A 118 -5.48 1.98 -6.00
C LEU A 118 -4.03 2.40 -6.09
N ARG A 119 -3.79 3.69 -6.08
CA ARG A 119 -2.46 4.26 -5.86
C ARG A 119 -2.37 4.87 -4.47
N ILE A 120 -1.26 4.65 -3.82
CA ILE A 120 -0.93 5.24 -2.52
C ILE A 120 0.30 6.13 -2.75
N GLU A 121 0.08 7.42 -2.71
CA GLU A 121 1.12 8.42 -2.91
C GLU A 121 1.19 9.33 -1.69
N ARG A 122 2.33 9.36 -1.00
CA ARG A 122 2.55 10.20 0.17
C ARG A 122 1.46 10.05 1.25
N GLY A 123 0.98 8.82 1.44
CA GLY A 123 -0.09 8.53 2.39
C GLY A 123 -1.51 8.88 1.92
N LYS A 124 -1.65 9.37 0.70
CA LYS A 124 -2.96 9.62 0.06
C LYS A 124 -3.34 8.47 -0.83
N ILE A 125 -4.58 8.05 -0.74
CA ILE A 125 -5.14 6.99 -1.56
C ILE A 125 -5.90 7.61 -2.72
N LYS A 126 -5.63 7.17 -3.93
CA LYS A 126 -6.28 7.62 -5.16
C LYS A 126 -6.63 6.45 -6.06
N SER A 127 -7.74 6.55 -6.76
CA SER A 127 -8.09 5.68 -7.87
C SER A 127 -9.03 6.39 -8.82
N ASP A 128 -8.91 6.10 -10.12
CA ASP A 128 -9.89 6.51 -11.14
C ASP A 128 -10.84 5.37 -11.53
N ALA A 129 -10.65 4.19 -10.96
CA ALA A 129 -11.46 3.01 -11.25
C ALA A 129 -12.86 3.09 -10.62
N PRO A 130 -13.83 2.31 -11.14
CA PRO A 130 -15.10 2.12 -10.48
C PRO A 130 -14.93 1.57 -9.05
N VAL A 131 -15.75 2.06 -8.13
CA VAL A 131 -15.75 1.66 -6.73
C VAL A 131 -17.15 1.24 -6.28
N VAL A 132 -17.19 0.25 -5.43
CA VAL A 132 -18.40 -0.21 -4.77
C VAL A 132 -18.16 -0.19 -3.26
N LEU A 133 -18.98 0.56 -2.53
CA LEU A 133 -18.99 0.56 -1.06
C LEU A 133 -20.27 -0.08 -0.55
N GLU A 134 -20.15 -0.93 0.43
CA GLU A 134 -21.29 -1.58 1.09
C GLU A 134 -21.22 -1.34 2.61
N LYS A 135 -22.35 -1.01 3.18
CA LYS A 135 -22.55 -0.89 4.61
C LYS A 135 -24.00 -1.24 4.96
N ASP A 136 -24.18 -2.22 5.84
CA ASP A 136 -25.50 -2.71 6.27
C ASP A 136 -26.41 -3.02 5.06
N ASN A 137 -27.46 -2.26 4.88
CA ASN A 137 -28.42 -2.40 3.77
C ASN A 137 -28.21 -1.36 2.66
N MET A 138 -27.10 -0.65 2.67
CA MET A 138 -26.79 0.39 1.69
C MET A 138 -25.62 -0.03 0.79
N LYS A 139 -25.78 0.19 -0.50
CA LYS A 139 -24.74 0.04 -1.51
C LYS A 139 -24.51 1.36 -2.22
N ILE A 140 -23.28 1.79 -2.24
CA ILE A 140 -22.86 3.01 -2.94
C ILE A 140 -21.92 2.60 -4.07
N THR A 141 -22.22 3.03 -5.27
CA THR A 141 -21.36 2.86 -6.43
C THR A 141 -20.91 4.21 -6.94
N GLY A 142 -19.73 4.24 -7.54
CA GLY A 142 -19.20 5.47 -8.12
C GLY A 142 -17.95 5.20 -8.93
N LYS A 143 -17.30 6.26 -9.33
CA LYS A 143 -16.08 6.20 -10.12
C LYS A 143 -15.04 7.16 -9.58
N GLY A 144 -13.89 6.63 -9.27
CA GLY A 144 -12.80 7.38 -8.67
C GLY A 144 -12.97 7.59 -7.17
N ILE A 145 -11.90 7.42 -6.43
CA ILE A 145 -11.81 7.70 -5.01
C ILE A 145 -10.56 8.50 -4.69
N VAL A 146 -10.63 9.28 -3.63
CA VAL A 146 -9.49 9.99 -3.07
C VAL A 146 -9.68 10.10 -1.56
N THR A 147 -8.60 10.03 -0.80
CA THR A 147 -8.62 10.42 0.61
C THR A 147 -8.23 11.89 0.77
N ASP A 148 -8.91 12.59 1.67
CA ASP A 148 -8.52 13.93 2.07
C ASP A 148 -7.39 13.91 3.12
N GLU A 149 -6.95 15.07 3.58
CA GLU A 149 -5.89 15.20 4.58
C GLU A 149 -6.26 14.62 5.95
N LEU A 150 -7.57 14.51 6.23
CA LEU A 150 -8.10 13.90 7.45
C LEU A 150 -8.28 12.38 7.33
N GLY A 151 -8.06 11.83 6.13
CA GLY A 151 -8.22 10.41 5.84
C GLY A 151 -9.66 10.00 5.49
N ASN A 152 -10.55 10.96 5.24
CA ASN A 152 -11.88 10.66 4.76
C ASN A 152 -11.86 10.25 3.29
N LEU A 153 -12.58 9.18 2.97
CA LEU A 153 -12.73 8.70 1.61
C LEU A 153 -13.81 9.51 0.88
N LYS A 154 -13.48 10.01 -0.31
CA LYS A 154 -14.41 10.68 -1.20
C LYS A 154 -14.54 9.93 -2.51
N ILE A 155 -15.77 9.75 -2.98
CA ILE A 155 -16.06 9.24 -4.32
C ILE A 155 -16.23 10.43 -5.25
N LEU A 156 -15.55 10.41 -6.39
CA LEU A 156 -15.39 11.60 -7.23
C LEU A 156 -16.51 11.83 -8.22
N ARG A 157 -17.09 10.76 -8.82
CA ARG A 157 -18.04 10.86 -9.93
C ARG A 157 -19.07 9.73 -9.91
N ASP A 158 -20.18 9.97 -10.61
CA ASP A 158 -21.21 8.96 -10.93
C ASP A 158 -21.74 8.21 -9.71
N VAL A 159 -21.92 8.94 -8.61
CA VAL A 159 -22.34 8.34 -7.34
C VAL A 159 -23.82 7.93 -7.40
N ARG A 160 -24.06 6.66 -7.08
CA ARG A 160 -25.41 6.10 -6.92
C ARG A 160 -25.51 5.42 -5.55
N VAL A 161 -26.64 5.60 -4.92
CA VAL A 161 -26.97 4.98 -3.64
C VAL A 161 -28.18 4.09 -3.82
N GLU A 162 -28.05 2.85 -3.45
CA GLU A 162 -29.13 1.85 -3.46
C GLU A 162 -29.37 1.36 -2.03
N LEU A 163 -30.61 1.34 -1.63
CA LEU A 163 -31.06 0.73 -0.38
C LEU A 163 -31.61 -0.67 -0.69
N LYS A 164 -31.14 -1.65 0.05
CA LYS A 164 -31.61 -3.05 -0.07
C LYS A 164 -32.78 -3.29 0.86
#